data_409f0f5350adf110c3283b7d40e4c771
#
_entry.id   409f0f5350adf110c3283b7d40e4c771
#
_cell.length_a   1.000
_cell.length_b   1.000
_cell.length_c   1.000
_cell.angle_alpha   90.00
_cell.angle_beta   90.00
_cell.angle_gamma   90.00
#
_symmetry.space_group_name_H-M   'P 1'
#
loop_
_entity.id
_entity.type
_entity.pdbx_description
1 polymer ?
#
loop_
_entity_poly.entity_id
_entity_poly.type
_entity_poly.pdbx_seq_one_letter_code
_entity_poly.pdbx_strand_id
1 'polypeptide(L)'
;APAVPAPPAGTGLARITTRQAVQATAGAGFALVVGQLVSGDRWYWAVGATWWVFVNTTSRGETLVRGFRRVLGTVVGIGLGFLIAVPVAGAPVPTAVLAAACVFGIFYTAAVSYTWMMLCVTLLAELLYGLLGVLGPGLLALRIAETGVGALGAALAVLFVLPVTTHAVTDVWIQRAL
;
A
#
# COMPACT_ATOMS: atom_id res chain seq x y z
N ALA A 1 18.80 -12.69 -35.69
CA ALA A 1 17.92 -11.57 -35.96
C ALA A 1 18.53 -10.33 -35.32
N PRO A 2 18.63 -9.17 -36.03
CA PRO A 2 19.16 -7.95 -35.42
C PRO A 2 18.22 -7.51 -34.28
N ALA A 3 18.80 -7.20 -33.11
CA ALA A 3 18.05 -6.71 -31.98
C ALA A 3 17.39 -5.37 -32.36
N VAL A 4 16.07 -5.30 -32.30
CA VAL A 4 15.33 -4.06 -32.52
C VAL A 4 15.73 -3.07 -31.42
N PRO A 5 16.21 -1.85 -31.78
CA PRO A 5 16.59 -0.88 -30.76
C PRO A 5 15.41 -0.56 -29.85
N ALA A 6 15.64 -0.57 -28.54
CA ALA A 6 14.63 -0.14 -27.60
C ALA A 6 14.23 1.31 -27.89
N PRO A 7 12.94 1.66 -27.89
CA PRO A 7 12.51 3.03 -28.12
C PRO A 7 13.19 3.96 -27.10
N PRO A 8 13.58 5.18 -27.51
CA PRO A 8 14.26 6.11 -26.62
C PRO A 8 13.41 6.34 -25.36
N ALA A 9 13.99 6.11 -24.18
CA ALA A 9 13.32 6.39 -22.92
C ALA A 9 12.96 7.87 -22.90
N GLY A 10 11.67 8.20 -22.82
CA GLY A 10 11.20 9.58 -22.78
C GLY A 10 11.96 10.38 -21.70
N THR A 11 12.27 11.63 -21.96
CA THR A 11 12.98 12.52 -21.02
C THR A 11 11.98 13.38 -20.23
N GLY A 12 12.33 13.79 -19.04
CA GLY A 12 11.51 14.65 -18.19
C GLY A 12 10.15 14.03 -17.85
N LEU A 13 9.07 14.78 -17.98
CA LEU A 13 7.69 14.34 -17.66
C LEU A 13 7.12 13.26 -18.60
N ALA A 14 7.77 13.00 -19.73
CA ALA A 14 7.41 11.88 -20.61
C ALA A 14 7.86 10.53 -20.03
N ARG A 15 8.79 10.53 -19.07
CA ARG A 15 9.29 9.33 -18.43
C ARG A 15 8.28 8.80 -17.40
N ILE A 16 7.93 7.52 -17.50
CA ILE A 16 6.95 6.86 -16.59
C ILE A 16 7.38 7.00 -15.13
N THR A 17 8.67 6.80 -14.84
CA THR A 17 9.21 6.91 -13.48
C THR A 17 9.07 8.32 -12.89
N THR A 18 9.25 9.37 -13.72
CA THR A 18 9.07 10.76 -13.27
C THR A 18 7.60 11.06 -12.96
N ARG A 19 6.68 10.58 -13.80
CA ARG A 19 5.24 10.72 -13.55
C ARG A 19 4.81 10.01 -12.27
N GLN A 20 5.30 8.79 -12.07
CA GLN A 20 5.03 8.04 -10.84
C GLN A 20 5.58 8.75 -9.60
N ALA A 21 6.80 9.29 -9.67
CA ALA A 21 7.38 10.06 -8.58
C ALA A 21 6.52 11.29 -8.22
N VAL A 22 6.07 12.05 -9.24
CA VAL A 22 5.18 13.20 -9.03
C VAL A 22 3.84 12.77 -8.45
N GLN A 23 3.23 11.70 -8.97
CA GLN A 23 1.97 11.15 -8.43
C GLN A 23 2.13 10.67 -6.99
N ALA A 24 3.19 9.92 -6.68
CA ALA A 24 3.47 9.44 -5.33
C ALA A 24 3.68 10.61 -4.35
N THR A 25 4.41 11.64 -4.77
CA THR A 25 4.63 12.84 -3.97
C THR A 25 3.33 13.61 -3.71
N ALA A 26 2.51 13.81 -4.75
CA ALA A 26 1.22 14.48 -4.60
C ALA A 26 0.25 13.68 -3.70
N GLY A 27 0.16 12.36 -3.90
CA GLY A 27 -0.64 11.48 -3.07
C GLY A 27 -0.17 11.44 -1.60
N ALA A 28 1.15 11.38 -1.39
CA ALA A 28 1.73 11.43 -0.05
C ALA A 28 1.51 12.79 0.62
N GLY A 29 1.61 13.90 -0.12
CA GLY A 29 1.30 15.24 0.37
C GLY A 29 -0.16 15.38 0.81
N PHE A 30 -1.10 14.87 0.01
CA PHE A 30 -2.51 14.80 0.39
C PHE A 30 -2.69 13.96 1.66
N ALA A 31 -2.11 12.76 1.70
CA ALA A 31 -2.22 11.87 2.85
C ALA A 31 -1.59 12.47 4.12
N LEU A 32 -0.50 13.23 3.98
CA LEU A 32 0.12 13.96 5.08
C LEU A 32 -0.85 14.98 5.68
N VAL A 33 -1.41 15.86 4.84
CA VAL A 33 -2.30 16.94 5.30
C VAL A 33 -3.59 16.37 5.91
N VAL A 34 -4.26 15.45 5.20
CA VAL A 34 -5.50 14.86 5.67
C VAL A 34 -5.26 13.93 6.86
N GLY A 35 -4.16 13.15 6.85
CA GLY A 35 -3.77 12.29 7.96
C GLY A 35 -3.52 13.08 9.24
N GLN A 36 -2.88 14.24 9.17
CA GLN A 36 -2.70 15.13 10.32
C GLN A 36 -4.03 15.67 10.87
N LEU A 37 -5.03 15.89 10.00
CA LEU A 37 -6.37 16.31 10.44
C LEU A 37 -7.13 15.16 11.12
N VAL A 38 -6.86 13.91 10.72
CA VAL A 38 -7.46 12.70 11.32
C VAL A 38 -6.74 12.34 12.62
N SER A 39 -5.42 12.41 12.63
CA SER A 39 -4.60 12.10 13.81
C SER A 39 -3.27 12.85 13.77
N GLY A 40 -3.08 13.77 14.72
CA GLY A 40 -1.83 14.52 14.87
C GLY A 40 -0.62 13.64 15.16
N ASP A 41 -0.83 12.52 15.85
CA ASP A 41 0.28 11.64 16.30
C ASP A 41 0.61 10.50 15.34
N ARG A 42 -0.31 10.12 14.45
CA ARG A 42 -0.20 8.87 13.66
C ARG A 42 -0.39 9.03 12.15
N TRP A 43 -0.38 10.26 11.65
CA TRP A 43 -0.50 10.62 10.24
C TRP A 43 0.44 9.81 9.30
N TYR A 44 1.56 9.32 9.83
CA TYR A 44 2.53 8.54 9.06
C TYR A 44 1.95 7.24 8.50
N TRP A 45 0.86 6.72 9.08
CA TRP A 45 0.17 5.56 8.54
C TRP A 45 -0.52 5.85 7.20
N ALA A 46 -1.10 7.05 7.05
CA ALA A 46 -1.73 7.48 5.80
C ALA A 46 -0.67 7.65 4.70
N VAL A 47 0.45 8.31 5.02
CA VAL A 47 1.58 8.48 4.09
C VAL A 47 2.18 7.12 3.71
N GLY A 48 2.41 6.25 4.69
CA GLY A 48 2.89 4.89 4.45
C GLY A 48 1.92 4.07 3.59
N ALA A 49 0.60 4.20 3.80
CA ALA A 49 -0.40 3.54 2.99
C ALA A 49 -0.33 4.00 1.52
N THR A 50 -0.21 5.31 1.27
CA THR A 50 -0.02 5.86 -0.07
C THR A 50 1.24 5.29 -0.72
N TRP A 51 2.37 5.34 -0.02
CA TRP A 51 3.64 4.86 -0.55
C TRP A 51 3.59 3.38 -0.94
N TRP A 52 3.04 2.52 -0.08
CA TRP A 52 2.87 1.09 -0.36
C TRP A 52 1.98 0.80 -1.56
N VAL A 53 1.00 1.65 -1.86
CA VAL A 53 0.15 1.52 -3.04
C VAL A 53 0.95 1.79 -4.32
N PHE A 54 1.88 2.76 -4.30
CA PHE A 54 2.70 3.11 -5.47
C PHE A 54 3.88 2.16 -5.71
N VAL A 55 4.34 1.43 -4.71
CA VAL A 55 5.48 0.49 -4.87
C VAL A 55 5.14 -0.59 -5.90
N ASN A 56 5.98 -0.72 -6.94
CA ASN A 56 5.84 -1.69 -8.03
C ASN A 56 4.52 -1.60 -8.81
N THR A 57 3.92 -0.41 -8.93
CA THR A 57 2.78 -0.16 -9.84
C THR A 57 3.26 0.61 -11.07
N THR A 58 2.72 0.28 -12.24
CA THR A 58 3.11 0.91 -13.51
C THR A 58 1.94 1.57 -14.23
N SER A 59 0.70 1.29 -13.81
CA SER A 59 -0.51 1.81 -14.44
C SER A 59 -1.53 2.32 -13.42
N ARG A 60 -2.47 3.16 -13.89
CA ARG A 60 -3.59 3.67 -13.08
C ARG A 60 -4.43 2.54 -12.51
N GLY A 61 -4.82 1.58 -13.36
CA GLY A 61 -5.67 0.47 -12.95
C GLY A 61 -5.00 -0.37 -11.87
N GLU A 62 -3.71 -0.64 -12.01
CA GLU A 62 -2.95 -1.38 -11.02
C GLU A 62 -2.89 -0.63 -9.68
N THR A 63 -2.66 0.68 -9.69
CA THR A 63 -2.63 1.50 -8.48
C THR A 63 -3.98 1.51 -7.77
N LEU A 64 -5.09 1.66 -8.51
CA LEU A 64 -6.44 1.63 -7.94
C LEU A 64 -6.79 0.27 -7.34
N VAL A 65 -6.50 -0.83 -8.06
CA VAL A 65 -6.72 -2.20 -7.55
C VAL A 65 -5.87 -2.46 -6.32
N ARG A 66 -4.63 -2.00 -6.30
CA ARG A 66 -3.74 -2.16 -5.16
C ARG A 66 -4.19 -1.33 -3.97
N GLY A 67 -4.68 -0.11 -4.18
CA GLY A 67 -5.30 0.72 -3.14
C GLY A 67 -6.51 0.03 -2.50
N PHE A 68 -7.41 -0.52 -3.31
CA PHE A 68 -8.55 -1.30 -2.84
C PHE A 68 -8.11 -2.54 -2.04
N ARG A 69 -7.18 -3.32 -2.59
CA ARG A 69 -6.64 -4.52 -1.90
C ARG A 69 -5.94 -4.18 -0.58
N ARG A 70 -5.34 -2.99 -0.48
CA ARG A 70 -4.75 -2.53 0.76
C ARG A 70 -5.81 -2.27 1.83
N VAL A 71 -6.86 -1.53 1.49
CA VAL A 71 -7.99 -1.28 2.40
C VAL A 71 -8.62 -2.60 2.82
N LEU A 72 -8.91 -3.48 1.87
CA LEU A 72 -9.50 -4.79 2.15
C LEU A 72 -8.62 -5.63 3.07
N GLY A 73 -7.32 -5.75 2.76
CA GLY A 73 -6.37 -6.49 3.59
C GLY A 73 -6.24 -5.92 5.00
N THR A 74 -6.31 -4.59 5.15
CA THR A 74 -6.29 -3.93 6.47
C THR A 74 -7.59 -4.19 7.24
N VAL A 75 -8.76 -4.05 6.63
CA VAL A 75 -10.05 -4.28 7.31
C VAL A 75 -10.18 -5.74 7.76
N VAL A 76 -9.89 -6.70 6.87
CA VAL A 76 -9.91 -8.12 7.22
C VAL A 76 -8.81 -8.44 8.25
N GLY A 77 -7.62 -7.85 8.08
CA GLY A 77 -6.51 -7.99 9.01
C GLY A 77 -6.86 -7.51 10.41
N ILE A 78 -7.53 -6.37 10.55
CA ILE A 78 -8.01 -5.84 11.84
C ILE A 78 -8.99 -6.81 12.50
N GLY A 79 -9.97 -7.34 11.76
CA GLY A 79 -10.93 -8.30 12.30
C GLY A 79 -10.25 -9.57 12.81
N LEU A 80 -9.37 -10.18 12.02
CA LEU A 80 -8.61 -11.37 12.41
C LEU A 80 -7.59 -11.06 13.50
N GLY A 81 -6.93 -9.90 13.42
CA GLY A 81 -5.94 -9.47 14.37
C GLY A 81 -6.52 -9.26 15.77
N PHE A 82 -7.70 -8.67 15.86
CA PHE A 82 -8.41 -8.54 17.13
C PHE A 82 -8.70 -9.89 17.76
N LEU A 83 -9.16 -10.86 16.97
CA LEU A 83 -9.45 -12.22 17.45
C LEU A 83 -8.18 -12.96 17.92
N ILE A 84 -7.03 -12.68 17.31
CA ILE A 84 -5.78 -13.39 17.60
C ILE A 84 -4.93 -12.62 18.62
N ALA A 85 -4.82 -11.29 18.49
CA ALA A 85 -3.93 -10.49 19.32
C ALA A 85 -4.49 -10.28 20.73
N VAL A 86 -5.82 -10.17 20.91
CA VAL A 86 -6.43 -9.96 22.22
C VAL A 86 -6.17 -11.13 23.19
N PRO A 87 -6.35 -12.42 22.81
CA PRO A 87 -6.07 -13.54 23.69
C PRO A 87 -4.60 -13.68 24.10
N VAL A 88 -3.67 -13.18 23.28
CA VAL A 88 -2.23 -13.27 23.55
C VAL A 88 -1.63 -11.95 24.05
N ALA A 89 -2.47 -10.93 24.24
CA ALA A 89 -2.03 -9.62 24.72
C ALA A 89 -1.33 -9.76 26.08
N GLY A 90 -0.11 -9.20 26.18
CA GLY A 90 0.71 -9.30 27.37
C GLY A 90 1.48 -10.61 27.55
N ALA A 91 1.32 -11.59 26.66
CA ALA A 91 2.09 -12.84 26.68
C ALA A 91 3.24 -12.78 25.64
N PRO A 92 4.50 -12.57 26.04
CA PRO A 92 5.58 -12.30 25.10
C PRO A 92 5.93 -13.48 24.19
N VAL A 93 5.89 -14.71 24.70
CA VAL A 93 6.29 -15.89 23.93
C VAL A 93 5.30 -16.21 22.80
N PRO A 94 3.97 -16.37 23.02
CA PRO A 94 3.04 -16.63 21.94
C PRO A 94 2.98 -15.44 20.94
N THR A 95 3.10 -14.20 21.44
CA THR A 95 3.15 -13.03 20.56
C THR A 95 4.38 -13.06 19.63
N ALA A 96 5.56 -13.44 20.14
CA ALA A 96 6.77 -13.55 19.34
C ALA A 96 6.65 -14.65 18.26
N VAL A 97 6.08 -15.81 18.62
CA VAL A 97 5.85 -16.90 17.66
C VAL A 97 4.89 -16.48 16.55
N LEU A 98 3.76 -15.85 16.91
CA LEU A 98 2.80 -15.34 15.93
C LEU A 98 3.40 -14.21 15.08
N ALA A 99 4.18 -13.31 15.67
CA ALA A 99 4.88 -12.26 14.95
C ALA A 99 5.87 -12.83 13.92
N ALA A 100 6.64 -13.85 14.30
CA ALA A 100 7.54 -14.55 13.38
C ALA A 100 6.76 -15.22 12.22
N ALA A 101 5.61 -15.86 12.52
CA ALA A 101 4.74 -16.43 11.49
C ALA A 101 4.18 -15.33 10.55
N CYS A 102 3.80 -14.16 11.08
CA CYS A 102 3.37 -13.02 10.27
C CYS A 102 4.49 -12.50 9.37
N VAL A 103 5.72 -12.37 9.89
CA VAL A 103 6.88 -11.96 9.10
C VAL A 103 7.13 -12.94 7.97
N PHE A 104 7.14 -14.24 8.24
CA PHE A 104 7.22 -15.27 7.22
C PHE A 104 6.09 -15.12 6.19
N GLY A 105 4.85 -14.95 6.65
CA GLY A 105 3.67 -14.75 5.81
C GLY A 105 3.79 -13.53 4.91
N ILE A 106 4.34 -12.41 5.39
CA ILE A 106 4.58 -11.19 4.59
C ILE A 106 5.46 -11.51 3.39
N PHE A 107 6.62 -12.12 3.61
CA PHE A 107 7.57 -12.43 2.53
C PHE A 107 7.05 -13.52 1.60
N TYR A 108 6.42 -14.57 2.15
CA TYR A 108 5.85 -15.65 1.35
C TYR A 108 4.70 -15.18 0.46
N THR A 109 3.79 -14.36 0.98
CA THR A 109 2.61 -13.90 0.23
C THR A 109 2.88 -12.68 -0.64
N ALA A 110 3.99 -11.96 -0.45
CA ALA A 110 4.36 -10.79 -1.26
C ALA A 110 4.41 -11.10 -2.76
N ALA A 111 4.87 -12.30 -3.13
CA ALA A 111 4.95 -12.76 -4.51
C ALA A 111 3.61 -13.28 -5.07
N VAL A 112 2.66 -13.66 -4.20
CA VAL A 112 1.41 -14.33 -4.57
C VAL A 112 0.23 -13.37 -4.56
N SER A 113 0.07 -12.61 -3.47
CA SER A 113 -1.10 -11.74 -3.29
C SER A 113 -0.83 -10.58 -2.35
N TYR A 114 -0.99 -9.38 -2.88
CA TYR A 114 -0.86 -8.15 -2.11
C TYR A 114 -1.85 -8.07 -0.93
N THR A 115 -3.06 -8.60 -1.08
CA THR A 115 -4.08 -8.61 -0.01
C THR A 115 -3.64 -9.45 1.17
N TRP A 116 -3.12 -10.67 0.94
CA TRP A 116 -2.62 -11.54 1.98
C TRP A 116 -1.39 -10.97 2.68
N MET A 117 -0.50 -10.36 1.90
CA MET A 117 0.65 -9.65 2.47
C MET A 117 0.19 -8.53 3.42
N MET A 118 -0.77 -7.69 3.01
CA MET A 118 -1.30 -6.61 3.84
C MET A 118 -2.04 -7.11 5.08
N LEU A 119 -2.72 -8.23 4.99
CA LEU A 119 -3.32 -8.89 6.15
C LEU A 119 -2.25 -9.27 7.18
N CYS A 120 -1.18 -9.93 6.75
CA CYS A 120 -0.08 -10.30 7.64
C CYS A 120 0.61 -9.07 8.25
N VAL A 121 0.80 -8.00 7.48
CA VAL A 121 1.35 -6.71 7.99
C VAL A 121 0.44 -6.12 9.06
N THR A 122 -0.87 -6.14 8.85
CA THR A 122 -1.84 -5.60 9.80
C THR A 122 -1.86 -6.43 11.08
N LEU A 123 -1.92 -7.76 10.96
CA LEU A 123 -1.90 -8.67 12.11
C LEU A 123 -0.60 -8.52 12.93
N LEU A 124 0.56 -8.43 12.26
CA LEU A 124 1.84 -8.17 12.92
C LEU A 124 1.80 -6.88 13.74
N ALA A 125 1.28 -5.80 13.15
CA ALA A 125 1.20 -4.52 13.85
C ALA A 125 0.28 -4.60 15.07
N GLU A 126 -0.84 -5.34 15.01
CA GLU A 126 -1.75 -5.52 16.14
C GLU A 126 -1.15 -6.35 17.26
N LEU A 127 -0.40 -7.41 16.91
CA LEU A 127 0.35 -8.20 17.90
C LEU A 127 1.36 -7.32 18.64
N LEU A 128 2.08 -6.44 17.92
CA LEU A 128 3.02 -5.52 18.54
C LEU A 128 2.32 -4.47 19.40
N TYR A 129 1.17 -3.93 18.96
CA TYR A 129 0.38 -3.00 19.78
C TYR A 129 -0.24 -3.69 21.00
N GLY A 130 -0.63 -4.97 20.87
CA GLY A 130 -1.08 -5.78 22.01
C GLY A 130 0.03 -5.99 23.04
N LEU A 131 1.26 -6.24 22.59
CA LEU A 131 2.42 -6.37 23.47
C LEU A 131 2.77 -5.06 24.19
N LEU A 132 2.60 -3.92 23.50
CA LEU A 132 2.82 -2.58 24.06
C LEU A 132 1.67 -2.10 24.96
N GLY A 133 0.57 -2.87 25.05
CA GLY A 133 -0.60 -2.50 25.86
C GLY A 133 -1.43 -1.33 25.29
N VAL A 134 -1.24 -0.95 24.03
CA VAL A 134 -1.94 0.17 23.39
C VAL A 134 -3.01 -0.28 22.38
N LEU A 135 -3.25 -1.59 22.27
CA LEU A 135 -4.28 -2.14 21.40
C LEU A 135 -5.66 -1.79 21.94
N GLY A 136 -6.45 -1.08 21.12
CA GLY A 136 -7.81 -0.70 21.49
C GLY A 136 -8.67 -0.34 20.29
N PRO A 137 -10.01 -0.30 20.45
CA PRO A 137 -10.93 -0.02 19.34
C PRO A 137 -10.65 1.31 18.62
N GLY A 138 -10.25 2.35 19.38
CA GLY A 138 -9.89 3.64 18.81
C GLY A 138 -8.67 3.58 17.89
N LEU A 139 -7.66 2.79 18.27
CA LEU A 139 -6.48 2.58 17.43
C LEU A 139 -6.84 1.84 16.14
N LEU A 140 -7.69 0.83 16.22
CA LEU A 140 -8.12 0.03 15.07
C LEU A 140 -8.95 0.87 14.09
N ALA A 141 -9.90 1.66 14.60
CA ALA A 141 -10.67 2.60 13.80
C ALA A 141 -9.77 3.63 13.11
N LEU A 142 -8.79 4.17 13.83
CA LEU A 142 -7.81 5.10 13.28
C LEU A 142 -6.99 4.46 12.14
N ARG A 143 -6.56 3.22 12.27
CA ARG A 143 -5.83 2.50 11.23
C ARG A 143 -6.65 2.31 9.95
N ILE A 144 -7.95 2.03 10.07
CA ILE A 144 -8.85 1.98 8.91
C ILE A 144 -8.93 3.33 8.24
N ALA A 145 -9.17 4.39 9.03
CA ALA A 145 -9.27 5.76 8.52
C ALA A 145 -7.97 6.20 7.80
N GLU A 146 -6.82 6.04 8.43
CA GLU A 146 -5.51 6.40 7.87
C GLU A 146 -5.18 5.59 6.59
N THR A 147 -5.50 4.29 6.59
CA THR A 147 -5.32 3.46 5.39
C THR A 147 -6.24 3.92 4.26
N GLY A 148 -7.49 4.28 4.59
CA GLY A 148 -8.46 4.84 3.64
C GLY A 148 -7.99 6.17 3.06
N VAL A 149 -7.51 7.08 3.90
CA VAL A 149 -6.92 8.36 3.48
C VAL A 149 -5.73 8.15 2.53
N GLY A 150 -4.83 7.23 2.88
CA GLY A 150 -3.68 6.93 2.03
C GLY A 150 -4.06 6.32 0.68
N ALA A 151 -5.02 5.39 0.66
CA ALA A 151 -5.53 4.80 -0.57
C ALA A 151 -6.27 5.84 -1.44
N LEU A 152 -7.05 6.74 -0.81
CA LEU A 152 -7.71 7.85 -1.47
C LEU A 152 -6.70 8.83 -2.08
N GLY A 153 -5.66 9.20 -1.34
CA GLY A 153 -4.58 10.06 -1.83
C GLY A 153 -3.89 9.46 -3.05
N ALA A 154 -3.60 8.16 -3.04
CA ALA A 154 -3.04 7.46 -4.20
C ALA A 154 -4.02 7.47 -5.39
N ALA A 155 -5.31 7.20 -5.15
CA ALA A 155 -6.33 7.21 -6.20
C ALA A 155 -6.48 8.60 -6.83
N LEU A 156 -6.59 9.66 -6.03
CA LEU A 156 -6.68 11.04 -6.52
C LEU A 156 -5.42 11.42 -7.33
N ALA A 157 -4.24 11.05 -6.84
CA ALA A 157 -2.99 11.33 -7.54
C ALA A 157 -2.94 10.68 -8.93
N VAL A 158 -3.30 9.40 -9.09
CA VAL A 158 -3.25 8.74 -10.40
C VAL A 158 -4.37 9.15 -11.34
N LEU A 159 -5.48 9.67 -10.81
CA LEU A 159 -6.60 10.13 -11.63
C LEU A 159 -6.36 11.56 -12.16
N PHE A 160 -5.82 12.44 -11.32
CA PHE A 160 -5.77 13.88 -11.60
C PHE A 160 -4.35 14.41 -11.86
N VAL A 161 -3.29 13.76 -11.35
CA VAL A 161 -1.93 14.21 -11.50
C VAL A 161 -1.23 13.42 -12.61
N LEU A 162 -0.94 14.07 -13.74
CA LEU A 162 -0.21 13.50 -14.89
C LEU A 162 -0.65 12.08 -15.27
N PRO A 163 -1.92 11.90 -15.63
CA PRO A 163 -2.49 10.57 -15.84
C PRO A 163 -1.73 9.78 -16.94
N VAL A 164 -1.20 8.62 -16.56
CA VAL A 164 -0.63 7.65 -17.52
C VAL A 164 -1.79 6.84 -18.10
N THR A 165 -2.16 7.12 -19.35
CA THR A 165 -3.20 6.34 -20.05
C THR A 165 -2.64 4.99 -20.47
N THR A 166 -3.44 3.94 -20.27
CA THR A 166 -3.09 2.56 -20.63
C THR A 166 -2.82 2.40 -22.13
N HIS A 167 -3.42 3.26 -22.97
CA HIS A 167 -3.19 3.30 -24.43
C HIS A 167 -1.72 3.49 -24.81
N ALA A 168 -0.97 4.34 -24.11
CA ALA A 168 0.43 4.60 -24.43
C ALA A 168 1.33 3.36 -24.23
N VAL A 169 0.93 2.42 -23.36
CA VAL A 169 1.66 1.16 -23.12
C VAL A 169 1.23 0.10 -24.12
N THR A 170 -0.06 0.05 -24.43
CA THR A 170 -0.62 -0.95 -25.36
C THR A 170 -0.19 -0.70 -26.81
N ASP A 171 -0.13 0.56 -27.25
CA ASP A 171 0.31 0.91 -28.60
C ASP A 171 1.75 0.48 -28.89
N VAL A 172 2.65 0.58 -27.90
CA VAL A 172 4.04 0.09 -28.03
C VAL A 172 4.09 -1.43 -28.21
N TRP A 173 3.21 -2.18 -27.54
CA TRP A 173 3.14 -3.65 -27.70
C TRP A 173 2.49 -4.06 -29.02
N ILE A 174 1.47 -3.35 -29.48
CA ILE A 174 0.82 -3.60 -30.77
C ILE A 174 1.77 -3.33 -31.92
N GLN A 175 2.51 -2.19 -31.87
CA GLN A 175 3.52 -1.86 -32.90
C GLN A 175 4.70 -2.84 -32.92
N ARG A 176 4.97 -3.58 -31.84
CA ARG A 176 5.98 -4.63 -31.79
C ARG A 176 5.49 -5.98 -32.31
N ALA A 177 4.19 -6.19 -32.33
CA ALA A 177 3.57 -7.45 -32.77
C ALA A 177 3.22 -7.45 -34.27
N LEU A 178 3.19 -6.30 -34.93
CA LEU A 178 3.04 -6.09 -36.38
C LEU A 178 4.39 -5.93 -37.04
#